data_767d665c81bd387c8e574a86b7f35e36
#
_entry.id   767d665c81bd387c8e574a86b7f35e36
#
_cell.length_a   1.000
_cell.length_b   1.000
_cell.length_c   1.000
_cell.angle_alpha   90.00
_cell.angle_beta   90.00
_cell.angle_gamma   90.00
#
_symmetry.space_group_name_H-M   'P 1'
#
loop_
_entity.id
_entity.type
_entity.pdbx_description
1 polymer ?
#
loop_
_entity_poly.entity_id
_entity_poly.type
_entity_poly.pdbx_seq_one_letter_code
_entity_poly.pdbx_strand_id
1 'polypeptide(L)'
;MLIGIVKNQEPVLGATYFPITNQIFLGAEGQPTTLNGKQVFVSKTRKVNNAIVSVEDSTHGRTWEKEKDWINNKIILLNNKCQRIRLLGSGGLSCAWAAAGFLDCYIDIFGHADKPFDITAGKALVKYAGGKVAELKIVGFASPRLIMGNYLIVEQISELLTQK
;
A
#
# COMPACT_ATOMS: atom_id res chain seq x y z
N MET A 1 -2.00 13.14 10.03
CA MET A 1 -1.47 14.16 9.09
C MET A 1 -0.54 13.47 8.10
N LEU A 2 -0.67 13.81 6.82
CA LEU A 2 0.14 13.22 5.74
C LEU A 2 0.81 14.37 4.97
N ILE A 3 2.09 14.23 4.66
CA ILE A 3 2.85 15.16 3.82
C ILE A 3 3.64 14.33 2.81
N GLY A 4 3.46 14.59 1.53
CA GLY A 4 4.23 13.99 0.45
C GLY A 4 4.83 15.08 -0.44
N ILE A 5 6.10 14.94 -0.80
CA ILE A 5 6.77 15.81 -1.77
C ILE A 5 7.10 14.99 -3.01
N VAL A 6 6.74 15.55 -4.17
CA VAL A 6 7.00 14.96 -5.48
C VAL A 6 7.98 15.84 -6.25
N LYS A 7 8.98 15.23 -6.88
CA LYS A 7 9.92 15.87 -7.79
C LYS A 7 9.99 15.02 -9.06
N ASN A 8 9.77 15.64 -10.22
CA ASN A 8 9.77 14.93 -11.51
C ASN A 8 8.85 13.69 -11.52
N GLN A 9 7.65 13.81 -10.97
CA GLN A 9 6.65 12.75 -10.82
C GLN A 9 7.02 11.61 -9.85
N GLU A 10 8.18 11.69 -9.18
CA GLU A 10 8.63 10.70 -8.22
C GLU A 10 8.45 11.21 -6.78
N PRO A 11 7.89 10.39 -5.86
CA PRO A 11 7.84 10.72 -4.45
C PRO A 11 9.25 10.75 -3.85
N VAL A 12 9.67 11.94 -3.39
CA VAL A 12 11.01 12.16 -2.82
C VAL A 12 11.01 12.32 -1.31
N LEU A 13 9.85 12.61 -0.70
CA LEU A 13 9.67 12.66 0.75
C LEU A 13 8.27 12.21 1.12
N GLY A 14 8.17 11.46 2.19
CA GLY A 14 6.93 11.10 2.87
C GLY A 14 7.04 11.29 4.37
N ALA A 15 6.06 11.96 4.96
CA ALA A 15 5.91 12.07 6.39
C ALA A 15 4.47 11.76 6.79
N THR A 16 4.30 10.97 7.83
CA THR A 16 2.98 10.63 8.40
C THR A 16 3.04 10.74 9.90
N TYR A 17 2.09 11.48 10.49
CA TYR A 17 1.96 11.63 11.92
C TYR A 17 0.59 11.15 12.41
N PHE A 18 0.61 10.26 13.37
CA PHE A 18 -0.57 9.75 14.09
C PHE A 18 -0.55 10.27 15.53
N PRO A 19 -1.39 11.29 15.85
CA PRO A 19 -1.31 11.96 17.14
C PRO A 19 -1.71 11.08 18.33
N ILE A 20 -2.69 10.18 18.15
CA ILE A 20 -3.16 9.31 19.24
C ILE A 20 -2.08 8.34 19.70
N THR A 21 -1.30 7.78 18.77
CA THR A 21 -0.23 6.83 19.08
C THR A 21 1.14 7.50 19.17
N ASN A 22 1.22 8.80 18.93
CA ASN A 22 2.45 9.60 18.87
C ASN A 22 3.51 8.97 17.95
N GLN A 23 3.08 8.47 16.79
CA GLN A 23 3.94 7.87 15.79
C GLN A 23 4.23 8.85 14.67
N ILE A 24 5.51 9.12 14.42
CA ILE A 24 6.00 9.93 13.31
C ILE A 24 6.80 9.03 12.39
N PHE A 25 6.31 8.82 11.17
CA PHE A 25 7.03 8.16 10.10
C PHE A 25 7.62 9.22 9.17
N LEU A 26 8.89 9.10 8.84
CA LEU A 26 9.59 10.00 7.93
C LEU A 26 10.55 9.21 7.04
N GLY A 27 10.46 9.40 5.73
CA GLY A 27 11.37 8.82 4.74
C GLY A 27 11.60 9.81 3.61
N ALA A 28 12.84 9.96 3.15
CA ALA A 28 13.20 10.89 2.09
C ALA A 28 14.30 10.33 1.19
N GLU A 29 14.47 10.93 0.02
CA GLU A 29 15.56 10.59 -0.90
C GLU A 29 16.91 10.71 -0.19
N GLY A 30 17.72 9.64 -0.26
CA GLY A 30 19.01 9.57 0.45
C GLY A 30 18.92 9.32 1.96
N GLN A 31 17.73 9.18 2.52
CA GLN A 31 17.49 8.91 3.94
C GLN A 31 16.55 7.71 4.13
N PRO A 32 16.89 6.73 4.98
CA PRO A 32 16.01 5.61 5.25
C PRO A 32 14.73 6.06 5.96
N THR A 33 13.67 5.28 5.82
CA THR A 33 12.44 5.51 6.59
C THR A 33 12.68 5.26 8.07
N THR A 34 12.15 6.16 8.88
CA THR A 34 12.22 6.08 10.35
C THR A 34 10.82 6.12 10.96
N LEU A 35 10.68 5.49 12.14
CA LEU A 35 9.57 5.65 13.06
C LEU A 35 10.10 6.25 14.36
N ASN A 36 9.65 7.46 14.70
CA ASN A 36 10.13 8.21 15.86
C ASN A 36 11.66 8.29 15.90
N GLY A 37 12.29 8.56 14.75
CA GLY A 37 13.73 8.68 14.59
C GLY A 37 14.51 7.36 14.52
N LYS A 38 13.87 6.20 14.73
CA LYS A 38 14.52 4.89 14.59
C LYS A 38 14.24 4.32 13.20
N GLN A 39 15.29 3.89 12.50
CA GLN A 39 15.17 3.29 11.18
C GLN A 39 14.25 2.07 11.23
N VAL A 40 13.39 1.97 10.23
CA VAL A 40 12.48 0.84 10.01
C VAL A 40 12.65 0.28 8.60
N PHE A 41 12.21 -0.95 8.43
CA PHE A 41 12.27 -1.69 7.18
C PHE A 41 10.94 -2.38 6.91
N VAL A 42 10.64 -2.64 5.65
CA VAL A 42 9.54 -3.53 5.28
C VAL A 42 9.75 -4.92 5.89
N SER A 43 8.70 -5.70 6.00
CA SER A 43 8.75 -7.05 6.55
C SER A 43 9.68 -7.98 5.77
N LYS A 44 10.04 -9.12 6.38
CA LYS A 44 10.86 -10.17 5.77
C LYS A 44 10.07 -11.42 5.39
N THR A 45 8.75 -11.34 5.38
CA THR A 45 7.86 -12.44 4.98
C THR A 45 8.15 -12.85 3.55
N ARG A 46 8.22 -14.16 3.29
CA ARG A 46 8.62 -14.70 1.98
C ARG A 46 7.47 -15.29 1.17
N LYS A 47 6.39 -15.70 1.83
CA LYS A 47 5.27 -16.40 1.20
C LYS A 47 3.97 -15.68 1.52
N VAL A 48 3.13 -15.52 0.52
CA VAL A 48 1.84 -14.82 0.64
C VAL A 48 0.92 -15.46 1.68
N ASN A 49 0.98 -16.78 1.87
CA ASN A 49 0.18 -17.48 2.88
C ASN A 49 0.57 -17.17 4.33
N ASN A 50 1.70 -16.51 4.55
CA ASN A 50 2.14 -16.02 5.86
C ASN A 50 2.00 -14.49 5.95
N ALA A 51 1.49 -13.84 4.91
CA ALA A 51 1.42 -12.39 4.85
C ALA A 51 0.16 -11.84 5.53
N ILE A 52 0.34 -10.74 6.26
CA ILE A 52 -0.73 -9.89 6.77
C ILE A 52 -0.79 -8.67 5.88
N VAL A 53 -1.89 -8.53 5.11
CA VAL A 53 -2.04 -7.46 4.14
C VAL A 53 -3.17 -6.51 4.52
N SER A 54 -3.02 -5.23 4.22
CA SER A 54 -4.12 -4.28 4.29
C SER A 54 -4.67 -4.03 2.90
N VAL A 55 -5.99 -4.12 2.78
CA VAL A 55 -6.72 -3.79 1.55
C VAL A 55 -7.53 -2.53 1.83
N GLU A 56 -7.43 -1.54 0.96
CA GLU A 56 -8.31 -0.38 1.03
C GLU A 56 -9.70 -0.79 0.59
N ASP A 57 -10.71 -0.42 1.36
CA ASP A 57 -12.10 -0.68 1.07
C ASP A 57 -12.85 0.65 0.86
N SER A 58 -13.54 0.77 -0.26
CA SER A 58 -14.44 1.88 -0.54
C SER A 58 -15.58 1.41 -1.43
N THR A 59 -16.77 1.31 -0.86
CA THR A 59 -17.98 0.88 -1.58
C THR A 59 -18.66 2.01 -2.37
N HIS A 60 -18.07 3.21 -2.45
CA HIS A 60 -18.71 4.41 -2.99
C HIS A 60 -17.89 5.12 -4.08
N GLY A 61 -17.00 4.41 -4.78
CA GLY A 61 -16.23 4.98 -5.90
C GLY A 61 -17.07 5.13 -7.18
N ARG A 62 -16.70 6.08 -8.05
CA ARG A 62 -17.37 6.33 -9.35
C ARG A 62 -17.38 5.11 -10.28
N THR A 63 -16.47 4.17 -10.10
CA THR A 63 -16.32 2.97 -10.93
C THR A 63 -16.89 1.72 -10.29
N TRP A 64 -17.41 1.81 -9.05
CA TRP A 64 -17.87 0.67 -8.25
C TRP A 64 -18.77 -0.31 -9.02
N GLU A 65 -19.81 0.20 -9.65
CA GLU A 65 -20.79 -0.65 -10.38
C GLU A 65 -20.16 -1.49 -11.51
N LYS A 66 -19.09 -1.00 -12.12
CA LYS A 66 -18.38 -1.69 -13.20
C LYS A 66 -17.31 -2.66 -12.69
N GLU A 67 -16.80 -2.46 -11.51
CA GLU A 67 -15.62 -3.13 -10.97
C GLU A 67 -15.91 -4.02 -9.76
N LYS A 68 -17.10 -3.89 -9.15
CA LYS A 68 -17.47 -4.56 -7.90
C LYS A 68 -17.28 -6.08 -7.91
N ASP A 69 -17.65 -6.75 -9.00
CA ASP A 69 -17.54 -8.20 -9.07
C ASP A 69 -16.07 -8.65 -9.09
N TRP A 70 -15.24 -7.93 -9.86
CA TRP A 70 -13.80 -8.18 -9.85
C TRP A 70 -13.19 -7.91 -8.48
N ILE A 71 -13.51 -6.77 -7.87
CA ILE A 71 -13.01 -6.38 -6.54
C ILE A 71 -13.40 -7.41 -5.49
N ASN A 72 -14.68 -7.80 -5.42
CA ASN A 72 -15.15 -8.80 -4.47
C ASN A 72 -14.46 -10.14 -4.66
N ASN A 73 -14.33 -10.61 -5.90
CA ASN A 73 -13.64 -11.86 -6.21
C ASN A 73 -12.16 -11.81 -5.78
N LYS A 74 -11.48 -10.66 -5.98
CA LYS A 74 -10.07 -10.51 -5.57
C LYS A 74 -9.93 -10.39 -4.05
N ILE A 75 -10.86 -9.75 -3.34
CA ILE A 75 -10.87 -9.74 -1.87
C ILE A 75 -11.04 -11.16 -1.32
N ILE A 76 -11.96 -11.95 -1.88
CA ILE A 76 -12.14 -13.35 -1.50
C ILE A 76 -10.87 -14.16 -1.79
N LEU A 77 -10.27 -13.97 -2.97
CA LEU A 77 -9.01 -14.63 -3.34
C LEU A 77 -7.89 -14.31 -2.35
N LEU A 78 -7.71 -13.03 -2.03
CA LEU A 78 -6.70 -12.59 -1.06
C LEU A 78 -6.95 -13.17 0.34
N ASN A 79 -8.22 -13.20 0.79
CA ASN A 79 -8.58 -13.82 2.06
C ASN A 79 -8.24 -15.31 2.13
N ASN A 80 -8.35 -16.02 1.01
CA ASN A 80 -8.03 -17.45 0.93
C ASN A 80 -6.51 -17.72 0.77
N LYS A 81 -5.74 -16.76 0.28
CA LYS A 81 -4.31 -16.92 -0.02
C LYS A 81 -3.39 -16.30 1.02
N CYS A 82 -3.78 -15.20 1.65
CA CYS A 82 -2.99 -14.54 2.69
C CYS A 82 -3.29 -15.11 4.08
N GLN A 83 -2.35 -14.96 5.00
CA GLN A 83 -2.59 -15.32 6.39
C GLN A 83 -3.74 -14.52 6.99
N ARG A 84 -3.79 -13.21 6.71
CA ARG A 84 -4.86 -12.31 7.14
C ARG A 84 -4.98 -11.12 6.21
N ILE A 85 -6.20 -10.65 6.01
CA ILE A 85 -6.46 -9.32 5.46
C ILE A 85 -6.96 -8.37 6.55
N ARG A 86 -6.71 -7.08 6.37
CA ARG A 86 -7.17 -5.98 7.22
C ARG A 86 -7.81 -4.91 6.34
N LEU A 87 -8.99 -4.47 6.73
CA LEU A 87 -9.70 -3.35 6.11
C LEU A 87 -9.66 -2.20 7.13
N LEU A 88 -8.63 -1.35 7.05
CA LEU A 88 -8.38 -0.32 8.06
C LEU A 88 -9.07 1.00 7.74
N GLY A 89 -9.53 1.19 6.49
CA GLY A 89 -10.15 2.43 6.03
C GLY A 89 -9.22 3.65 6.12
N SER A 90 -7.90 3.41 6.07
CA SER A 90 -6.89 4.46 6.15
C SER A 90 -5.64 4.06 5.38
N GLY A 91 -5.55 4.50 4.12
CA GLY A 91 -4.39 4.24 3.27
C GLY A 91 -3.09 4.76 3.88
N GLY A 92 -3.12 5.96 4.47
CA GLY A 92 -1.94 6.54 5.11
C GLY A 92 -1.39 5.72 6.27
N LEU A 93 -2.27 5.13 7.10
CA LEU A 93 -1.87 4.23 8.19
C LEU A 93 -1.31 2.93 7.63
N SER A 94 -2.02 2.33 6.69
CA SER A 94 -1.64 1.07 6.07
C SER A 94 -0.28 1.14 5.38
N CYS A 95 -0.01 2.22 4.65
CA CYS A 95 1.28 2.46 4.00
C CYS A 95 2.42 2.63 5.01
N ALA A 96 2.20 3.45 6.06
CA ALA A 96 3.21 3.66 7.11
C ALA A 96 3.53 2.36 7.87
N TRP A 97 2.52 1.54 8.16
CA TRP A 97 2.70 0.24 8.79
C TRP A 97 3.35 -0.78 7.86
N ALA A 98 3.08 -0.75 6.55
CA ALA A 98 3.79 -1.58 5.58
C ALA A 98 5.27 -1.17 5.50
N ALA A 99 5.59 0.13 5.51
CA ALA A 99 6.97 0.62 5.55
C ALA A 99 7.73 0.18 6.81
N ALA A 100 7.04 0.06 7.96
CA ALA A 100 7.65 -0.39 9.22
C ALA A 100 7.61 -1.92 9.42
N GLY A 101 7.08 -2.68 8.46
CA GLY A 101 7.00 -4.14 8.56
C GLY A 101 5.94 -4.66 9.53
N PHE A 102 5.03 -3.81 10.01
CA PHE A 102 3.87 -4.22 10.83
C PHE A 102 2.78 -4.88 9.98
N LEU A 103 2.73 -4.52 8.71
CA LEU A 103 2.01 -5.19 7.64
C LEU A 103 3.01 -5.60 6.56
N ASP A 104 2.69 -6.65 5.83
CA ASP A 104 3.55 -7.10 4.73
C ASP A 104 3.30 -6.30 3.45
N CYS A 105 2.07 -5.85 3.24
CA CYS A 105 1.68 -5.16 2.04
C CYS A 105 0.41 -4.31 2.27
N TYR A 106 0.33 -3.19 1.57
CA TYR A 106 -0.88 -2.40 1.36
C TYR A 106 -1.34 -2.55 -0.08
N ILE A 107 -2.65 -2.69 -0.27
CA ILE A 107 -3.29 -2.89 -1.57
C ILE A 107 -4.41 -1.86 -1.71
N ASP A 108 -4.26 -0.91 -2.62
CA ASP A 108 -5.35 -0.08 -3.11
C ASP A 108 -6.02 -0.80 -4.29
N ILE A 109 -7.05 -1.57 -3.96
CA ILE A 109 -7.77 -2.38 -4.95
C ILE A 109 -8.78 -1.56 -5.76
N PHE A 110 -9.10 -0.35 -5.31
CA PHE A 110 -10.05 0.56 -5.97
C PHE A 110 -9.40 1.50 -6.99
N GLY A 111 -8.06 1.65 -6.94
CA GLY A 111 -7.33 2.48 -7.87
C GLY A 111 -7.63 3.97 -7.70
N HIS A 112 -7.24 4.53 -6.57
CA HIS A 112 -7.41 5.96 -6.26
C HIS A 112 -6.44 6.85 -7.05
N ALA A 113 -6.37 6.67 -8.37
CA ALA A 113 -5.54 7.53 -9.24
C ALA A 113 -5.91 9.01 -9.11
N ASP A 114 -7.16 9.30 -8.72
CA ASP A 114 -7.67 10.66 -8.53
C ASP A 114 -7.30 11.26 -7.15
N LYS A 115 -6.64 10.50 -6.28
CA LYS A 115 -6.23 10.92 -4.94
C LYS A 115 -4.73 10.72 -4.67
N PRO A 116 -3.85 11.35 -5.46
CA PRO A 116 -2.40 11.19 -5.26
C PRO A 116 -1.95 11.64 -3.86
N PHE A 117 -2.71 12.53 -3.22
CA PHE A 117 -2.38 13.09 -1.91
C PHE A 117 -2.35 12.02 -0.80
N ASP A 118 -3.27 11.05 -0.84
CA ASP A 118 -3.40 10.05 0.22
C ASP A 118 -2.31 8.98 0.17
N ILE A 119 -1.68 8.79 -0.98
CA ILE A 119 -0.72 7.70 -1.21
C ILE A 119 0.71 8.17 -1.46
N THR A 120 0.94 9.45 -1.81
CA THR A 120 2.28 9.97 -2.11
C THR A 120 3.25 9.80 -0.94
N ALA A 121 2.81 10.18 0.26
CA ALA A 121 3.61 9.99 1.47
C ALA A 121 3.92 8.50 1.68
N GLY A 122 2.93 7.63 1.54
CA GLY A 122 3.09 6.18 1.68
C GLY A 122 4.05 5.57 0.67
N LYS A 123 3.99 5.99 -0.59
CA LYS A 123 4.95 5.55 -1.64
C LYS A 123 6.39 5.86 -1.24
N ALA A 124 6.66 7.09 -0.77
CA ALA A 124 7.99 7.46 -0.31
C ALA A 124 8.43 6.65 0.91
N LEU A 125 7.56 6.52 1.94
CA LEU A 125 7.88 5.74 3.13
C LEU A 125 8.23 4.29 2.79
N VAL A 126 7.45 3.61 1.96
CA VAL A 126 7.72 2.23 1.57
C VAL A 126 9.00 2.13 0.73
N LYS A 127 9.20 3.03 -0.24
CA LYS A 127 10.40 3.07 -1.09
C LYS A 127 11.68 3.17 -0.25
N TYR A 128 11.72 4.11 0.69
CA TYR A 128 12.89 4.37 1.51
C TYR A 128 13.03 3.44 2.73
N ALA A 129 12.03 2.58 2.97
CA ALA A 129 12.12 1.43 3.88
C ALA A 129 12.64 0.15 3.21
N GLY A 130 13.06 0.22 1.94
CA GLY A 130 13.53 -0.92 1.14
C GLY A 130 12.41 -1.78 0.56
N GLY A 131 11.21 -1.24 0.47
CA GLY A 131 10.05 -1.91 -0.12
C GLY A 131 9.88 -1.66 -1.61
N LYS A 132 8.86 -2.28 -2.18
CA LYS A 132 8.43 -2.15 -3.57
C LYS A 132 7.08 -1.42 -3.64
N VAL A 133 6.95 -0.59 -4.68
CA VAL A 133 5.69 0.01 -5.12
C VAL A 133 5.41 -0.51 -6.52
N ALA A 134 4.25 -1.11 -6.73
CA ALA A 134 3.80 -1.63 -8.02
C ALA A 134 2.44 -1.03 -8.40
N GLU A 135 2.30 -0.64 -9.66
CA GLU A 135 1.06 -0.18 -10.25
C GLU A 135 0.60 -1.20 -11.30
N LEU A 136 -0.56 -1.80 -11.08
CA LEU A 136 -1.12 -2.82 -11.95
C LEU A 136 -2.23 -2.24 -12.82
N LYS A 137 -2.03 -2.28 -14.14
CA LYS A 137 -3.08 -1.95 -15.11
C LYS A 137 -3.95 -3.18 -15.31
N ILE A 138 -5.22 -3.08 -14.95
CA ILE A 138 -6.22 -4.13 -15.17
C ILE A 138 -7.02 -3.76 -16.41
N VAL A 139 -7.15 -4.71 -17.34
CA VAL A 139 -7.89 -4.48 -18.59
C VAL A 139 -9.34 -4.11 -18.29
N GLY A 140 -9.83 -3.03 -18.89
CA GLY A 140 -11.18 -2.51 -18.69
C GLY A 140 -11.34 -1.54 -17.52
N PHE A 141 -10.28 -1.28 -16.74
CA PHE A 141 -10.31 -0.34 -15.61
C PHE A 141 -9.60 0.97 -15.95
N ALA A 142 -10.18 2.07 -15.52
CA ALA A 142 -9.66 3.41 -15.80
C ALA A 142 -8.36 3.72 -15.03
N SER A 143 -8.24 3.19 -13.81
CA SER A 143 -7.12 3.49 -12.91
C SER A 143 -6.32 2.23 -12.57
N PRO A 144 -4.99 2.31 -12.48
CA PRO A 144 -4.18 1.20 -12.02
C PRO A 144 -4.46 0.89 -10.55
N ARG A 145 -4.25 -0.36 -10.15
CA ARG A 145 -4.26 -0.80 -8.75
C ARG A 145 -2.88 -0.62 -8.17
N LEU A 146 -2.80 -0.16 -6.93
CA LEU A 146 -1.53 0.11 -6.29
C LEU A 146 -1.26 -0.95 -5.22
N ILE A 147 -0.06 -1.51 -5.26
CA ILE A 147 0.41 -2.49 -4.27
C ILE A 147 1.76 -2.02 -3.76
N MET A 148 1.95 -1.94 -2.44
CA MET A 148 3.23 -1.51 -1.90
C MET A 148 3.54 -2.16 -0.56
N GLY A 149 4.82 -2.48 -0.32
CA GLY A 149 5.30 -3.13 0.89
C GLY A 149 6.52 -3.99 0.65
N ASN A 150 6.56 -5.16 1.30
CA ASN A 150 7.61 -6.16 1.13
C ASN A 150 7.69 -6.62 -0.34
N TYR A 151 8.90 -6.58 -0.89
CA TYR A 151 9.16 -6.87 -2.31
C TYR A 151 8.56 -8.21 -2.77
N LEU A 152 8.85 -9.31 -2.05
CA LEU A 152 8.40 -10.65 -2.42
C LEU A 152 6.88 -10.81 -2.32
N ILE A 153 6.26 -10.14 -1.36
CA ILE A 153 4.81 -10.18 -1.18
C ILE A 153 4.11 -9.35 -2.26
N VAL A 154 4.66 -8.17 -2.58
CA VAL A 154 4.13 -7.33 -3.69
C VAL A 154 4.13 -8.10 -5.01
N GLU A 155 5.21 -8.85 -5.34
CA GLU A 155 5.25 -9.69 -6.55
C GLU A 155 4.15 -10.75 -6.53
N GLN A 156 4.07 -11.56 -5.47
CA GLN A 156 3.08 -12.63 -5.37
C GLN A 156 1.63 -12.11 -5.40
N ILE A 157 1.36 -10.98 -4.74
CA ILE A 157 0.04 -10.33 -4.78
C ILE A 157 -0.26 -9.81 -6.19
N SER A 158 0.74 -9.21 -6.87
CA SER A 158 0.58 -8.73 -8.24
C SER A 158 0.18 -9.85 -9.19
N GLU A 159 0.82 -11.02 -9.07
CA GLU A 159 0.45 -12.22 -9.83
C GLU A 159 -0.98 -12.67 -9.53
N LEU A 160 -1.37 -12.74 -8.24
CA LEU A 160 -2.73 -13.13 -7.85
C LEU A 160 -3.81 -12.19 -8.39
N LEU A 161 -3.56 -10.88 -8.40
CA LEU A 161 -4.53 -9.91 -8.90
C LEU A 161 -4.65 -9.90 -10.43
N THR A 162 -3.61 -10.29 -11.16
CA THR A 162 -3.60 -10.36 -12.64
C THR A 162 -4.09 -11.70 -13.20
N GLN A 163 -4.20 -12.75 -12.40
CA GLN A 163 -4.81 -14.01 -12.81
C GLN A 163 -6.28 -13.81 -13.19
N LYS A 164 -6.71 -14.46 -14.29
CA LYS A 164 -8.10 -14.45 -14.75
C LYS A 164 -9.02 -15.21 -13.79
#